data_b54c05db92afc77ab4a99d288b97d693
#
_entry.id   b54c05db92afc77ab4a99d288b97d693
#
_cell.length_a   1.000
_cell.length_b   1.000
_cell.length_c   1.000
_cell.angle_alpha   90.00
_cell.angle_beta   90.00
_cell.angle_gamma   90.00
#
_symmetry.space_group_name_H-M   'P 1'
#
loop_
_entity.id
_entity.type
_entity.pdbx_description
1 polymer ?
#
loop_
_entity_poly.entity_id
_entity_poly.type
_entity_poly.pdbx_seq_one_letter_code
_entity_poly.pdbx_strand_id
1 'polypeptide(L)'
;MGKNDIYLYGMTLASTMNLLVGGYPEADTYSEIKESYVLPGGETGSCAVVLSSLGCTVKLDGNYQGPKTQKVLDEYLVRKFGIDMSGVYFDETFEGVQDMILIGTNTRTCFGTFGAYFGNDIKRWNKPERKDIESCEVVGLDPFFMDESEQVADYCHELGKKYVTIDCKYDTVIHKYSEVNILSNEFIKGNYPERDIEELFKEYTENTEGLVIFTFGSREIMFGRRNQSIKRMKPYKVKVQSTLGAGDTFKAGAIYGVLKNMSDEKIVQFAAATAATVCSRFPLALYPPDLETINKLINN
;
A
#
# COMPACT_ATOMS: atom_id res chain seq x y z
N MET A 1 -10.35 23.85 7.69
CA MET A 1 -9.30 22.86 7.44
C MET A 1 -8.84 23.02 6.01
N GLY A 2 -7.53 22.98 5.75
CA GLY A 2 -7.02 23.01 4.38
C GLY A 2 -7.45 21.75 3.63
N LYS A 3 -7.56 21.85 2.30
CA LYS A 3 -7.88 20.71 1.43
C LYS A 3 -6.62 19.84 1.30
N ASN A 4 -6.72 18.54 1.59
CA ASN A 4 -5.66 17.58 1.33
C ASN A 4 -5.74 17.09 -0.13
N ASP A 5 -4.60 16.78 -0.74
CA ASP A 5 -4.60 16.14 -2.05
C ASP A 5 -5.16 14.72 -1.95
N ILE A 6 -4.78 14.00 -0.87
CA ILE A 6 -5.05 12.58 -0.71
C ILE A 6 -5.58 12.28 0.69
N TYR A 7 -6.63 11.46 0.75
CA TYR A 7 -7.09 10.79 1.96
C TYR A 7 -6.74 9.30 1.86
N LEU A 8 -6.07 8.76 2.87
CA LEU A 8 -5.72 7.36 2.97
C LEU A 8 -6.49 6.72 4.11
N TYR A 9 -7.17 5.61 3.82
CA TYR A 9 -7.87 4.82 4.83
C TYR A 9 -7.39 3.37 4.80
N GLY A 10 -6.67 2.97 5.85
CA GLY A 10 -6.10 1.63 5.89
C GLY A 10 -5.10 1.40 7.00
N MET A 11 -4.30 0.33 6.87
CA MET A 11 -3.41 -0.17 7.89
C MET A 11 -2.14 0.67 8.04
N THR A 12 -1.88 1.10 9.28
CA THR A 12 -0.64 1.77 9.69
C THR A 12 -0.12 1.15 10.96
N LEU A 13 1.16 0.83 11.02
CA LEU A 13 1.74 0.11 12.14
C LEU A 13 3.22 0.51 12.40
N ALA A 14 3.75 0.10 13.53
CA ALA A 14 5.18 0.19 13.81
C ALA A 14 5.86 -1.14 13.47
N SER A 15 6.74 -1.13 12.46
CA SER A 15 7.50 -2.30 12.01
C SER A 15 8.88 -2.34 12.64
N THR A 16 9.23 -3.48 13.26
CA THR A 16 10.61 -3.81 13.62
C THR A 16 11.25 -4.55 12.45
N MET A 17 12.15 -3.89 11.74
CA MET A 17 12.80 -4.40 10.53
C MET A 17 14.24 -4.81 10.86
N ASN A 18 14.57 -6.09 10.68
CA ASN A 18 15.89 -6.63 10.93
C ASN A 18 16.54 -7.13 9.64
N LEU A 19 17.60 -6.48 9.20
CA LEU A 19 18.40 -6.93 8.07
C LEU A 19 19.41 -7.98 8.56
N LEU A 20 19.31 -9.19 8.03
CA LEU A 20 20.16 -10.30 8.41
C LEU A 20 21.49 -10.30 7.66
N VAL A 21 22.55 -10.82 8.31
CA VAL A 21 23.80 -11.16 7.66
C VAL A 21 23.61 -12.51 6.95
N GLY A 22 23.19 -12.49 5.69
CA GLY A 22 22.90 -13.71 4.93
C GLY A 22 21.40 -13.97 4.72
N GLY A 23 21.02 -15.23 4.61
CA GLY A 23 19.65 -15.66 4.41
C GLY A 23 18.86 -15.84 5.71
N TYR A 24 17.59 -16.26 5.56
CA TYR A 24 16.77 -16.67 6.71
C TYR A 24 17.40 -17.90 7.38
N PRO A 25 17.56 -17.90 8.71
CA PRO A 25 18.19 -19.03 9.41
C PRO A 25 17.32 -20.30 9.39
N GLU A 26 17.96 -21.43 9.43
CA GLU A 26 17.28 -22.69 9.73
C GLU A 26 16.88 -22.75 11.21
N ALA A 27 15.91 -23.61 11.54
CA ALA A 27 15.51 -23.82 12.93
C ALA A 27 16.72 -24.27 13.77
N ASP A 28 16.73 -23.85 15.04
CA ASP A 28 17.77 -24.16 16.01
C ASP A 28 19.17 -23.63 15.66
N THR A 29 19.29 -22.64 14.76
CA THR A 29 20.54 -21.97 14.41
C THR A 29 20.58 -20.51 14.84
N TYR A 30 21.78 -19.95 14.94
CA TYR A 30 22.01 -18.52 15.17
C TYR A 30 22.10 -17.79 13.82
N SER A 31 21.54 -16.58 13.76
CA SER A 31 21.75 -15.64 12.66
C SER A 31 22.04 -14.25 13.23
N GLU A 32 22.95 -13.54 12.58
CA GLU A 32 23.33 -12.20 13.01
C GLU A 32 22.47 -11.13 12.32
N ILE A 33 22.06 -10.12 13.10
CA ILE A 33 21.37 -8.94 12.60
C ILE A 33 22.43 -7.89 12.25
N LYS A 34 22.48 -7.49 10.98
CA LYS A 34 23.37 -6.45 10.48
C LYS A 34 22.87 -5.06 10.85
N GLU A 35 21.58 -4.82 10.69
CA GLU A 35 20.92 -3.53 10.94
C GLU A 35 19.52 -3.79 11.50
N SER A 36 19.06 -2.95 12.43
CA SER A 36 17.73 -3.04 13.03
C SER A 36 17.08 -1.66 13.06
N TYR A 37 15.82 -1.58 12.69
CA TYR A 37 15.04 -0.35 12.63
C TYR A 37 13.66 -0.57 13.23
N VAL A 38 13.12 0.48 13.91
CA VAL A 38 11.70 0.55 14.27
C VAL A 38 11.12 1.77 13.55
N LEU A 39 10.31 1.54 12.52
CA LEU A 39 9.84 2.57 11.58
C LEU A 39 8.35 2.37 11.25
N PRO A 40 7.68 3.40 10.71
CA PRO A 40 6.33 3.22 10.20
C PRO A 40 6.29 2.16 9.09
N GLY A 41 5.26 1.35 9.15
CA GLY A 41 4.93 0.30 8.17
C GLY A 41 3.42 0.23 7.94
N GLY A 42 2.98 -0.88 7.39
CA GLY A 42 1.64 -1.09 6.90
C GLY A 42 1.43 -0.51 5.50
N GLU A 43 0.46 -1.02 4.79
CA GLU A 43 0.16 -0.64 3.41
C GLU A 43 -0.09 0.85 3.29
N THR A 44 -0.97 1.38 4.15
CA THR A 44 -1.33 2.81 4.15
C THR A 44 -0.22 3.68 4.72
N GLY A 45 0.49 3.24 5.76
CA GLY A 45 1.64 3.97 6.29
C GLY A 45 2.78 4.13 5.27
N SER A 46 3.10 3.05 4.54
CA SER A 46 4.08 3.07 3.44
C SER A 46 3.64 3.99 2.29
N CYS A 47 2.35 3.91 1.90
CA CYS A 47 1.77 4.82 0.90
C CYS A 47 1.91 6.28 1.31
N ALA A 48 1.60 6.62 2.56
CA ALA A 48 1.64 7.98 3.07
C ALA A 48 3.06 8.58 2.99
N VAL A 49 4.08 7.81 3.38
CA VAL A 49 5.48 8.21 3.27
C VAL A 49 5.86 8.53 1.82
N VAL A 50 5.51 7.65 0.88
CA VAL A 50 5.80 7.86 -0.55
C VAL A 50 5.10 9.09 -1.09
N LEU A 51 3.80 9.22 -0.87
CA LEU A 51 3.00 10.33 -1.41
C LEU A 51 3.45 11.68 -0.86
N SER A 52 3.77 11.74 0.45
CA SER A 52 4.35 12.95 1.06
C SER A 52 5.71 13.28 0.45
N SER A 53 6.59 12.27 0.22
CA SER A 53 7.90 12.50 -0.41
C SER A 53 7.81 12.98 -1.87
N LEU A 54 6.69 12.69 -2.54
CA LEU A 54 6.36 13.20 -3.89
C LEU A 54 5.68 14.59 -3.86
N GLY A 55 5.57 15.21 -2.69
CA GLY A 55 5.05 16.56 -2.51
C GLY A 55 3.53 16.65 -2.38
N CYS A 56 2.83 15.55 -2.09
CA CYS A 56 1.39 15.56 -1.83
C CYS A 56 1.08 15.89 -0.37
N THR A 57 -0.02 16.60 -0.13
CA THR A 57 -0.62 16.72 1.20
C THR A 57 -1.50 15.51 1.48
N VAL A 58 -1.22 14.81 2.59
CA VAL A 58 -1.85 13.52 2.91
C VAL A 58 -2.54 13.60 4.26
N LYS A 59 -3.82 13.20 4.31
CA LYS A 59 -4.50 12.82 5.54
C LYS A 59 -4.60 11.31 5.61
N LEU A 60 -4.23 10.74 6.76
CA LEU A 60 -4.24 9.30 7.01
C LEU A 60 -5.22 8.99 8.14
N ASP A 61 -6.02 7.93 7.95
CA ASP A 61 -6.94 7.39 8.91
C ASP A 61 -6.98 5.84 8.81
N GLY A 62 -7.60 5.19 9.78
CA GLY A 62 -7.72 3.73 9.82
C GLY A 62 -7.62 3.18 11.23
N ASN A 63 -6.68 2.27 11.48
CA ASN A 63 -6.51 1.64 12.79
C ASN A 63 -6.05 2.61 13.87
N TYR A 64 -6.45 2.30 15.12
CA TYR A 64 -6.06 3.07 16.31
C TYR A 64 -4.55 2.99 16.56
N GLN A 65 -4.01 4.04 17.14
CA GLN A 65 -2.68 4.05 17.75
C GLN A 65 -2.75 3.55 19.19
N GLY A 66 -1.60 3.10 19.70
CA GLY A 66 -1.42 2.73 21.10
C GLY A 66 -0.03 3.09 21.61
N PRO A 67 0.25 2.87 22.90
CA PRO A 67 1.51 3.28 23.55
C PRO A 67 2.79 2.80 22.86
N LYS A 68 2.76 1.63 22.22
CA LYS A 68 3.95 1.09 21.53
C LYS A 68 4.15 1.62 20.11
N THR A 69 3.13 2.23 19.51
CA THR A 69 3.19 2.69 18.11
C THR A 69 3.24 4.21 18.00
N GLN A 70 2.54 4.94 18.87
CA GLN A 70 2.35 6.39 18.77
C GLN A 70 3.66 7.14 18.56
N LYS A 71 4.68 6.88 19.40
CA LYS A 71 5.95 7.62 19.33
C LYS A 71 6.60 7.54 17.95
N VAL A 72 6.65 6.34 17.38
CA VAL A 72 7.26 6.10 16.05
C VAL A 72 6.43 6.74 14.94
N LEU A 73 5.10 6.56 14.99
CA LEU A 73 4.21 7.10 13.98
C LEU A 73 4.21 8.64 14.02
N ASP A 74 4.15 9.25 15.20
CA ASP A 74 4.20 10.71 15.35
C ASP A 74 5.55 11.28 14.89
N GLU A 75 6.68 10.64 15.23
CA GLU A 75 8.00 11.11 14.84
C GLU A 75 8.19 11.12 13.32
N TYR A 76 7.80 10.03 12.67
CA TYR A 76 8.03 9.90 11.23
C TYR A 76 6.86 10.44 10.42
N LEU A 77 5.63 9.98 10.63
CA LEU A 77 4.53 10.36 9.76
C LEU A 77 4.13 11.81 9.97
N VAL A 78 3.95 12.25 11.22
CA VAL A 78 3.51 13.62 11.50
C VAL A 78 4.66 14.61 11.39
N ARG A 79 5.75 14.42 12.18
CA ARG A 79 6.79 15.44 12.28
C ARG A 79 7.72 15.50 11.08
N LYS A 80 8.14 14.34 10.56
CA LYS A 80 9.07 14.28 9.42
C LYS A 80 8.39 14.46 8.08
N PHE A 81 7.26 13.78 7.86
CA PHE A 81 6.56 13.78 6.57
C PHE A 81 5.35 14.72 6.51
N GLY A 82 4.94 15.34 7.61
CA GLY A 82 3.83 16.30 7.64
C GLY A 82 2.46 15.70 7.33
N ILE A 83 2.29 14.40 7.58
CA ILE A 83 1.04 13.67 7.34
C ILE A 83 0.03 14.05 8.43
N ASP A 84 -1.18 14.42 8.02
CA ASP A 84 -2.27 14.70 8.94
C ASP A 84 -2.88 13.40 9.49
N MET A 85 -2.59 13.11 10.75
CA MET A 85 -3.15 11.98 11.50
C MET A 85 -4.11 12.42 12.60
N SER A 86 -4.62 13.65 12.54
CA SER A 86 -5.46 14.26 13.59
C SER A 86 -6.78 13.51 13.85
N GLY A 87 -7.23 12.69 12.89
CA GLY A 87 -8.41 11.82 13.03
C GLY A 87 -8.13 10.48 13.69
N VAL A 88 -6.88 10.04 13.75
CA VAL A 88 -6.53 8.72 14.27
C VAL A 88 -6.68 8.66 15.78
N TYR A 89 -7.50 7.72 16.26
CA TYR A 89 -7.77 7.57 17.68
C TYR A 89 -6.60 6.90 18.41
N PHE A 90 -6.27 7.43 19.60
CA PHE A 90 -5.30 6.82 20.51
C PHE A 90 -6.04 6.04 21.62
N ASP A 91 -5.72 4.76 21.77
CA ASP A 91 -6.31 3.86 22.79
C ASP A 91 -5.21 3.40 23.75
N GLU A 92 -5.25 3.88 24.99
CA GLU A 92 -4.29 3.50 26.04
C GLU A 92 -4.36 2.00 26.42
N THR A 93 -5.49 1.34 26.14
CA THR A 93 -5.71 -0.07 26.44
C THR A 93 -5.27 -1.02 25.33
N PHE A 94 -4.83 -0.46 24.19
CA PHE A 94 -4.38 -1.18 23.02
C PHE A 94 -2.95 -0.82 22.70
N GLU A 95 -2.04 -1.78 22.62
CA GLU A 95 -0.62 -1.52 22.39
C GLU A 95 -0.31 -0.85 21.03
N GLY A 96 -1.24 -0.89 20.08
CA GLY A 96 -1.06 -0.52 18.68
C GLY A 96 -0.64 -1.70 17.82
N VAL A 97 -0.89 -1.62 16.51
CA VAL A 97 -0.53 -2.69 15.57
C VAL A 97 0.98 -2.68 15.32
N GLN A 98 1.61 -3.83 15.50
CA GLN A 98 3.04 -4.02 15.32
C GLN A 98 3.32 -5.27 14.51
N ASP A 99 4.44 -5.26 13.79
CA ASP A 99 5.03 -6.45 13.20
C ASP A 99 6.55 -6.50 13.39
N MET A 100 7.12 -7.66 13.10
CA MET A 100 8.55 -7.88 13.01
C MET A 100 8.88 -8.50 11.66
N ILE A 101 9.84 -7.93 10.97
CA ILE A 101 10.24 -8.36 9.63
C ILE A 101 11.71 -8.77 9.65
N LEU A 102 11.99 -9.99 9.24
CA LEU A 102 13.33 -10.49 8.98
C LEU A 102 13.60 -10.40 7.47
N ILE A 103 14.66 -9.69 7.10
CA ILE A 103 15.04 -9.40 5.73
C ILE A 103 16.37 -10.08 5.44
N GLY A 104 16.35 -11.09 4.62
CA GLY A 104 17.53 -11.79 4.12
C GLY A 104 17.84 -11.42 2.67
N THR A 105 18.80 -12.10 2.07
CA THR A 105 19.13 -11.92 0.66
C THR A 105 17.96 -12.35 -0.25
N ASN A 106 17.34 -11.40 -0.94
CA ASN A 106 16.21 -11.62 -1.86
C ASN A 106 14.93 -12.19 -1.23
N THR A 107 14.79 -12.15 0.10
CA THR A 107 13.62 -12.69 0.80
C THR A 107 13.27 -11.83 2.01
N ARG A 108 12.00 -11.90 2.43
CA ARG A 108 11.52 -11.35 3.69
C ARG A 108 10.51 -12.29 4.33
N THR A 109 10.49 -12.29 5.65
CA THR A 109 9.46 -12.99 6.43
C THR A 109 8.88 -12.02 7.44
N CYS A 110 7.56 -11.88 7.44
CA CYS A 110 6.83 -10.99 8.32
C CYS A 110 6.15 -11.80 9.42
N PHE A 111 6.25 -11.31 10.66
CA PHE A 111 5.58 -11.84 11.84
C PHE A 111 4.70 -10.74 12.41
N GLY A 112 3.41 -10.98 12.53
CA GLY A 112 2.46 -10.02 13.06
C GLY A 112 1.34 -10.71 13.82
N THR A 113 0.52 -9.93 14.47
CA THR A 113 -0.64 -10.39 15.25
C THR A 113 -1.95 -10.10 14.54
N PHE A 114 -1.93 -10.01 13.21
CA PHE A 114 -3.09 -9.58 12.41
C PHE A 114 -4.31 -10.48 12.55
N GLY A 115 -4.11 -11.81 12.65
CA GLY A 115 -5.20 -12.74 12.89
C GLY A 115 -5.95 -12.45 14.20
N ALA A 116 -5.22 -12.18 15.28
CA ALA A 116 -5.79 -11.79 16.56
C ALA A 116 -6.42 -10.38 16.50
N TYR A 117 -5.82 -9.46 15.76
CA TYR A 117 -6.33 -8.10 15.60
C TYR A 117 -7.69 -8.07 14.89
N PHE A 118 -7.80 -8.71 13.72
CA PHE A 118 -9.04 -8.76 12.96
C PHE A 118 -10.06 -9.76 13.48
N GLY A 119 -9.61 -10.81 14.18
CA GLY A 119 -10.48 -11.81 14.82
C GLY A 119 -11.06 -11.41 16.17
N ASN A 120 -10.81 -10.19 16.65
CA ASN A 120 -11.31 -9.68 17.91
C ASN A 120 -12.71 -9.07 17.72
N ASP A 121 -13.61 -9.27 18.68
CA ASP A 121 -14.95 -8.64 18.69
C ASP A 121 -14.89 -7.11 18.86
N ILE A 122 -13.80 -6.59 19.41
CA ILE A 122 -13.59 -5.15 19.60
C ILE A 122 -12.85 -4.60 18.36
N LYS A 123 -13.57 -3.89 17.52
CA LYS A 123 -12.99 -3.15 16.40
C LYS A 123 -12.11 -2.01 16.92
N ARG A 124 -10.85 -1.93 16.44
CA ARG A 124 -9.88 -0.90 16.83
C ARG A 124 -9.42 -0.09 15.63
N TRP A 125 -10.40 0.39 14.87
CA TRP A 125 -10.21 1.33 13.77
C TRP A 125 -11.36 2.31 13.70
N ASN A 126 -11.11 3.47 13.14
CA ASN A 126 -12.10 4.53 13.00
C ASN A 126 -13.18 4.15 11.98
N LYS A 127 -14.38 4.67 12.19
CA LYS A 127 -15.35 4.80 11.11
C LYS A 127 -14.91 5.93 10.20
N PRO A 128 -14.96 5.75 8.86
CA PRO A 128 -14.58 6.82 7.94
C PRO A 128 -15.56 7.99 8.03
N GLU A 129 -15.02 9.22 8.02
CA GLU A 129 -15.84 10.41 7.98
C GLU A 129 -16.02 10.91 6.54
N ARG A 130 -17.28 11.02 6.10
CA ARG A 130 -17.63 11.51 4.76
C ARG A 130 -16.96 12.84 4.40
N LYS A 131 -16.86 13.77 5.37
CA LYS A 131 -16.22 15.09 5.17
C LYS A 131 -14.74 15.00 4.74
N ASP A 132 -14.01 13.96 5.19
CA ASP A 132 -12.61 13.78 4.86
C ASP A 132 -12.44 13.32 3.41
N ILE A 133 -13.30 12.42 2.95
CA ILE A 133 -13.38 11.99 1.55
C ILE A 133 -13.82 13.16 0.66
N GLU A 134 -14.81 13.94 1.09
CA GLU A 134 -15.30 15.11 0.36
C GLU A 134 -14.21 16.16 0.17
N SER A 135 -13.34 16.36 1.17
CA SER A 135 -12.30 17.37 1.19
C SER A 135 -11.01 17.02 0.44
N CYS A 136 -10.83 15.77 -0.01
CA CYS A 136 -9.65 15.35 -0.77
C CYS A 136 -9.91 15.26 -2.28
N GLU A 137 -8.86 15.10 -3.08
CA GLU A 137 -8.97 14.88 -4.54
C GLU A 137 -9.04 13.39 -4.88
N VAL A 138 -8.21 12.56 -4.24
CA VAL A 138 -8.11 11.12 -4.48
C VAL A 138 -8.04 10.37 -3.17
N VAL A 139 -8.64 9.18 -3.12
CA VAL A 139 -8.59 8.30 -1.95
C VAL A 139 -7.69 7.09 -2.21
N GLY A 140 -6.88 6.70 -1.23
CA GLY A 140 -6.23 5.39 -1.18
C GLY A 140 -6.93 4.53 -0.13
N LEU A 141 -7.37 3.33 -0.52
CA LEU A 141 -8.20 2.47 0.31
C LEU A 141 -7.58 1.08 0.46
N ASP A 142 -7.44 0.60 1.72
CA ASP A 142 -7.15 -0.79 2.00
C ASP A 142 -8.45 -1.55 2.30
N PRO A 143 -8.63 -2.81 1.82
CA PRO A 143 -9.88 -3.55 1.98
C PRO A 143 -10.02 -4.26 3.34
N PHE A 144 -9.16 -3.94 4.33
CA PHE A 144 -9.01 -4.77 5.53
C PHE A 144 -10.02 -4.49 6.64
N PHE A 145 -10.65 -3.31 6.65
CA PHE A 145 -11.55 -2.90 7.72
C PHE A 145 -13.03 -3.21 7.42
N MET A 146 -13.26 -4.28 6.65
CA MET A 146 -14.60 -4.85 6.41
C MET A 146 -15.63 -3.78 5.98
N ASP A 147 -16.72 -3.66 6.72
CA ASP A 147 -17.82 -2.73 6.43
C ASP A 147 -17.36 -1.27 6.34
N GLU A 148 -16.37 -0.88 7.15
CA GLU A 148 -15.85 0.48 7.14
C GLU A 148 -15.03 0.77 5.86
N SER A 149 -14.31 -0.23 5.31
CA SER A 149 -13.66 -0.10 4.00
C SER A 149 -14.69 -0.02 2.87
N GLU A 150 -15.76 -0.81 2.91
CA GLU A 150 -16.87 -0.71 1.97
C GLU A 150 -17.57 0.65 2.06
N GLN A 151 -17.76 1.19 3.27
CA GLN A 151 -18.34 2.52 3.48
C GLN A 151 -17.50 3.63 2.84
N VAL A 152 -16.16 3.53 2.85
CA VAL A 152 -15.28 4.46 2.10
C VAL A 152 -15.56 4.37 0.60
N ALA A 153 -15.66 3.16 0.06
CA ALA A 153 -15.95 2.94 -1.35
C ALA A 153 -17.32 3.52 -1.76
N ASP A 154 -18.35 3.32 -0.93
CA ASP A 154 -19.68 3.88 -1.13
C ASP A 154 -19.66 5.41 -1.10
N TYR A 155 -19.00 6.02 -0.10
CA TYR A 155 -18.85 7.49 -0.05
C TYR A 155 -18.11 8.04 -1.27
N CYS A 156 -17.05 7.35 -1.74
CA CYS A 156 -16.36 7.74 -2.95
C CYS A 156 -17.28 7.68 -4.17
N HIS A 157 -18.06 6.62 -4.31
CA HIS A 157 -19.03 6.46 -5.40
C HIS A 157 -20.10 7.57 -5.40
N GLU A 158 -20.73 7.82 -4.25
CA GLU A 158 -21.75 8.86 -4.09
C GLU A 158 -21.21 10.29 -4.36
N LEU A 159 -19.96 10.56 -4.00
CA LEU A 159 -19.31 11.84 -4.17
C LEU A 159 -18.59 12.01 -5.53
N GLY A 160 -18.59 10.96 -6.36
CA GLY A 160 -17.84 10.94 -7.62
C GLY A 160 -16.31 11.05 -7.41
N LYS A 161 -15.80 10.57 -6.27
CA LYS A 161 -14.37 10.57 -5.94
C LYS A 161 -13.69 9.32 -6.47
N LYS A 162 -12.52 9.50 -7.05
CA LYS A 162 -11.66 8.40 -7.50
C LYS A 162 -10.91 7.80 -6.32
N TYR A 163 -10.80 6.47 -6.29
CA TYR A 163 -9.93 5.81 -5.33
C TYR A 163 -9.14 4.66 -5.94
N VAL A 164 -7.99 4.38 -5.32
CA VAL A 164 -7.09 3.28 -5.65
C VAL A 164 -7.08 2.29 -4.49
N THR A 165 -7.27 1.02 -4.79
CA THR A 165 -7.24 -0.07 -3.81
C THR A 165 -6.25 -1.15 -4.20
N ILE A 166 -5.99 -2.09 -3.29
CA ILE A 166 -5.11 -3.23 -3.47
C ILE A 166 -5.76 -4.50 -2.91
N ASP A 167 -5.50 -5.64 -3.55
CA ASP A 167 -5.80 -6.98 -3.03
C ASP A 167 -7.25 -7.18 -2.55
N CYS A 168 -8.23 -6.67 -3.30
CA CYS A 168 -9.63 -6.96 -3.07
C CYS A 168 -10.22 -7.86 -4.15
N LYS A 169 -11.21 -8.69 -3.78
CA LYS A 169 -11.87 -9.62 -4.70
C LYS A 169 -12.77 -8.90 -5.70
N TYR A 170 -12.94 -9.47 -6.90
CA TYR A 170 -13.72 -8.89 -7.99
C TYR A 170 -15.22 -8.75 -7.70
N ASP A 171 -15.76 -9.52 -6.76
CA ASP A 171 -17.18 -9.52 -6.36
C ASP A 171 -17.51 -8.55 -5.22
N THR A 172 -16.56 -7.68 -4.82
CA THR A 172 -16.74 -6.69 -3.75
C THR A 172 -17.15 -5.32 -4.27
N VAL A 173 -17.85 -4.56 -3.43
CA VAL A 173 -18.19 -3.14 -3.68
C VAL A 173 -16.92 -2.31 -3.88
N ILE A 174 -15.87 -2.60 -3.10
CA ILE A 174 -14.57 -1.91 -3.19
C ILE A 174 -13.95 -2.08 -4.58
N HIS A 175 -13.99 -3.29 -5.16
CA HIS A 175 -13.52 -3.49 -6.52
C HIS A 175 -14.39 -2.78 -7.55
N LYS A 176 -15.70 -2.93 -7.43
CA LYS A 176 -16.69 -2.45 -8.39
C LYS A 176 -16.56 -0.95 -8.68
N TYR A 177 -16.32 -0.13 -7.67
CA TYR A 177 -16.29 1.32 -7.79
C TYR A 177 -14.87 1.90 -7.84
N SER A 178 -13.83 1.07 -7.78
CA SER A 178 -12.45 1.55 -7.81
C SER A 178 -12.08 2.17 -9.16
N GLU A 179 -11.31 3.27 -9.14
CA GLU A 179 -10.63 3.79 -10.34
C GLU A 179 -9.45 2.88 -10.73
N VAL A 180 -8.75 2.33 -9.74
CA VAL A 180 -7.67 1.37 -9.93
C VAL A 180 -7.73 0.30 -8.84
N ASN A 181 -7.72 -0.99 -9.22
CA ASN A 181 -7.49 -2.11 -8.31
C ASN A 181 -6.21 -2.85 -8.69
N ILE A 182 -5.29 -2.98 -7.74
CA ILE A 182 -3.99 -3.63 -7.91
C ILE A 182 -4.02 -4.97 -7.19
N LEU A 183 -3.72 -6.06 -7.90
CA LEU A 183 -3.69 -7.41 -7.33
C LEU A 183 -2.23 -7.90 -7.29
N SER A 184 -1.78 -8.29 -6.09
CA SER A 184 -0.46 -8.86 -5.90
C SER A 184 -0.43 -10.35 -6.29
N ASN A 185 0.74 -10.84 -6.69
CA ASN A 185 0.93 -12.27 -6.96
C ASN A 185 0.63 -13.13 -5.72
N GLU A 186 0.91 -12.62 -4.52
CA GLU A 186 0.62 -13.27 -3.25
C GLU A 186 -0.89 -13.42 -3.04
N PHE A 187 -1.64 -12.36 -3.25
CA PHE A 187 -3.10 -12.37 -3.14
C PHE A 187 -3.74 -13.31 -4.18
N ILE A 188 -3.29 -13.23 -5.43
CA ILE A 188 -3.79 -14.10 -6.50
C ILE A 188 -3.54 -15.57 -6.17
N LYS A 189 -2.33 -15.93 -5.76
CA LYS A 189 -2.01 -17.31 -5.38
C LYS A 189 -2.77 -17.81 -4.15
N GLY A 190 -2.98 -16.93 -3.17
CA GLY A 190 -3.69 -17.27 -1.94
C GLY A 190 -5.20 -17.48 -2.13
N ASN A 191 -5.83 -16.67 -3.00
CA ASN A 191 -7.28 -16.70 -3.19
C ASN A 191 -7.73 -17.49 -4.44
N TYR A 192 -6.85 -17.63 -5.44
CA TYR A 192 -7.16 -18.24 -6.75
C TYR A 192 -6.04 -19.20 -7.23
N PRO A 193 -5.63 -20.19 -6.42
CA PRO A 193 -4.38 -20.94 -6.62
C PRO A 193 -4.29 -21.71 -7.94
N GLU A 194 -5.43 -22.10 -8.52
CA GLU A 194 -5.49 -22.95 -9.72
C GLU A 194 -6.17 -22.28 -10.91
N ARG A 195 -6.45 -20.98 -10.79
CA ARG A 195 -7.14 -20.24 -11.87
C ARG A 195 -6.18 -19.86 -12.99
N ASP A 196 -6.65 -19.96 -14.22
CA ASP A 196 -5.98 -19.34 -15.35
C ASP A 196 -5.93 -17.81 -15.14
N ILE A 197 -4.75 -17.24 -15.34
CA ILE A 197 -4.51 -15.81 -15.03
C ILE A 197 -5.23 -14.88 -15.99
N GLU A 198 -5.36 -15.26 -17.27
CA GLU A 198 -6.04 -14.40 -18.25
C GLU A 198 -7.55 -14.44 -18.06
N GLU A 199 -8.11 -15.63 -17.74
CA GLU A 199 -9.53 -15.76 -17.40
C GLU A 199 -9.87 -14.99 -16.12
N LEU A 200 -9.04 -15.12 -15.09
CA LEU A 200 -9.20 -14.37 -13.84
C LEU A 200 -9.11 -12.86 -14.08
N PHE A 201 -8.14 -12.41 -14.88
CA PHE A 201 -8.01 -10.99 -15.24
C PHE A 201 -9.25 -10.46 -15.95
N LYS A 202 -9.83 -11.26 -16.84
CA LYS A 202 -11.07 -10.92 -17.55
C LYS A 202 -12.24 -10.76 -16.57
N GLU A 203 -12.40 -11.70 -15.62
CA GLU A 203 -13.44 -11.57 -14.58
C GLU A 203 -13.27 -10.28 -13.76
N TYR A 204 -12.05 -9.94 -13.38
CA TYR A 204 -11.78 -8.66 -12.70
C TYR A 204 -12.20 -7.47 -13.55
N THR A 205 -11.81 -7.42 -14.81
CA THR A 205 -12.15 -6.29 -15.70
C THR A 205 -13.63 -6.23 -16.04
N GLU A 206 -14.35 -7.34 -16.06
CA GLU A 206 -15.80 -7.36 -16.31
C GLU A 206 -16.62 -6.81 -15.14
N ASN A 207 -16.07 -6.78 -13.93
CA ASN A 207 -16.76 -6.35 -12.72
C ASN A 207 -16.47 -4.90 -12.28
N THR A 208 -15.70 -4.13 -13.06
CA THR A 208 -15.45 -2.70 -12.82
C THR A 208 -15.28 -1.92 -14.12
N GLU A 209 -15.48 -0.61 -14.07
CA GLU A 209 -15.05 0.31 -15.13
C GLU A 209 -13.62 0.82 -14.90
N GLY A 210 -13.06 0.54 -13.74
CA GLY A 210 -11.71 0.95 -13.34
C GLY A 210 -10.59 0.19 -14.05
N LEU A 211 -9.37 0.65 -13.84
CA LEU A 211 -8.15 0.00 -14.29
C LEU A 211 -7.82 -1.18 -13.36
N VAL A 212 -7.71 -2.37 -13.91
CA VAL A 212 -7.22 -3.56 -13.20
C VAL A 212 -5.75 -3.76 -13.49
N ILE A 213 -4.96 -4.01 -12.45
CA ILE A 213 -3.51 -4.25 -12.57
C ILE A 213 -3.14 -5.51 -11.78
N PHE A 214 -2.57 -6.51 -12.45
CA PHE A 214 -1.96 -7.68 -11.79
C PHE A 214 -0.45 -7.53 -11.78
N THR A 215 0.17 -7.65 -10.61
CA THR A 215 1.62 -7.55 -10.45
C THR A 215 2.23 -8.90 -10.10
N PHE A 216 3.28 -9.30 -10.82
CA PHE A 216 3.97 -10.58 -10.64
C PHE A 216 5.44 -10.39 -10.22
N GLY A 217 5.70 -9.41 -9.36
CA GLY A 217 7.05 -9.09 -8.88
C GLY A 217 7.98 -8.66 -10.01
N SER A 218 9.10 -9.36 -10.16
CA SER A 218 10.09 -9.05 -11.22
C SER A 218 9.74 -9.58 -12.61
N ARG A 219 8.66 -10.35 -12.76
CA ARG A 219 8.31 -11.01 -14.02
C ARG A 219 7.62 -10.08 -15.00
N GLU A 220 6.42 -9.66 -14.66
CA GLU A 220 5.60 -8.78 -15.50
C GLU A 220 4.50 -8.06 -14.71
N ILE A 221 3.87 -7.09 -15.34
CA ILE A 221 2.68 -6.40 -14.91
C ILE A 221 1.65 -6.52 -16.04
N MET A 222 0.46 -7.05 -15.72
CA MET A 222 -0.69 -7.10 -16.63
C MET A 222 -1.66 -6.00 -16.24
N PHE A 223 -2.24 -5.29 -17.21
CA PHE A 223 -3.21 -4.24 -16.92
C PHE A 223 -4.20 -4.01 -18.07
N GLY A 224 -5.36 -3.47 -17.74
CA GLY A 224 -6.39 -3.14 -18.71
C GLY A 224 -7.71 -2.76 -18.06
N ARG A 225 -8.65 -2.32 -18.88
CA ARG A 225 -10.04 -2.02 -18.50
C ARG A 225 -11.00 -2.96 -19.21
N ARG A 226 -12.26 -2.94 -18.80
CA ARG A 226 -13.36 -3.67 -19.44
C ARG A 226 -13.35 -3.43 -20.96
N ASN A 227 -13.57 -4.48 -21.73
CA ASN A 227 -13.62 -4.47 -23.20
C ASN A 227 -12.34 -3.98 -23.91
N GLN A 228 -11.22 -3.93 -23.22
CA GLN A 228 -9.92 -3.62 -23.81
C GLN A 228 -9.01 -4.86 -23.87
N SER A 229 -8.04 -4.84 -24.79
CA SER A 229 -7.00 -5.87 -24.82
C SER A 229 -6.10 -5.78 -23.58
N ILE A 230 -5.71 -6.92 -23.06
CA ILE A 230 -4.74 -7.01 -21.95
C ILE A 230 -3.39 -6.43 -22.41
N LYS A 231 -2.90 -5.45 -21.67
CA LYS A 231 -1.56 -4.88 -21.85
C LYS A 231 -0.60 -5.50 -20.87
N ARG A 232 0.67 -5.58 -21.27
CA ARG A 232 1.74 -6.17 -20.46
C ARG A 232 2.96 -5.26 -20.46
N MET A 233 3.59 -5.13 -19.31
CA MET A 233 4.82 -4.35 -19.14
C MET A 233 5.80 -5.14 -18.25
N LYS A 234 7.10 -5.03 -18.54
CA LYS A 234 8.15 -5.53 -17.66
C LYS A 234 8.49 -4.48 -16.61
N PRO A 235 8.64 -4.88 -15.33
CA PRO A 235 9.13 -3.98 -14.29
C PRO A 235 10.53 -3.43 -14.61
N TYR A 236 10.84 -2.25 -14.07
CA TYR A 236 12.17 -1.65 -14.21
C TYR A 236 13.22 -2.47 -13.46
N LYS A 237 14.37 -2.70 -14.11
CA LYS A 237 15.49 -3.42 -13.51
C LYS A 237 16.32 -2.49 -12.65
N VAL A 238 16.51 -2.84 -11.39
CA VAL A 238 17.35 -2.12 -10.43
C VAL A 238 18.22 -3.10 -9.63
N LYS A 239 19.26 -2.60 -8.97
CA LYS A 239 19.98 -3.37 -7.97
C LYS A 239 19.13 -3.42 -6.70
N VAL A 240 18.48 -4.54 -6.45
CA VAL A 240 17.55 -4.72 -5.32
C VAL A 240 18.34 -4.76 -4.00
N GLN A 241 17.94 -3.93 -3.04
CA GLN A 241 18.36 -3.99 -1.63
C GLN A 241 17.30 -4.68 -0.78
N SER A 242 16.02 -4.39 -1.01
CA SER A 242 14.90 -5.01 -0.32
C SER A 242 13.66 -4.93 -1.21
N THR A 243 12.78 -5.93 -1.13
CA THR A 243 11.45 -5.92 -1.77
C THR A 243 10.33 -5.54 -0.79
N LEU A 244 10.68 -5.17 0.45
CA LEU A 244 9.71 -4.75 1.45
C LEU A 244 9.01 -3.47 1.02
N GLY A 245 7.69 -3.46 1.08
CA GLY A 245 6.86 -2.32 0.70
C GLY A 245 6.74 -2.08 -0.81
N ALA A 246 7.23 -2.98 -1.69
CA ALA A 246 7.15 -2.80 -3.14
C ALA A 246 5.69 -2.69 -3.64
N GLY A 247 4.77 -3.49 -3.08
CA GLY A 247 3.33 -3.42 -3.40
C GLY A 247 2.71 -2.10 -2.98
N ASP A 248 2.97 -1.69 -1.74
CA ASP A 248 2.43 -0.45 -1.16
C ASP A 248 2.95 0.78 -1.92
N THR A 249 4.21 0.75 -2.31
CA THR A 249 4.82 1.85 -3.07
C THR A 249 4.38 1.87 -4.53
N PHE A 250 4.04 0.73 -5.10
CA PHE A 250 3.35 0.65 -6.39
C PHE A 250 1.96 1.29 -6.28
N LYS A 251 1.18 0.95 -5.24
CA LYS A 251 -0.12 1.57 -4.95
C LYS A 251 0.02 3.09 -4.80
N ALA A 252 1.01 3.57 -4.04
CA ALA A 252 1.26 5.01 -3.88
C ALA A 252 1.55 5.69 -5.23
N GLY A 253 2.36 5.07 -6.09
CA GLY A 253 2.62 5.54 -7.44
C GLY A 253 1.36 5.60 -8.32
N ALA A 254 0.46 4.62 -8.19
CA ALA A 254 -0.83 4.61 -8.88
C ALA A 254 -1.75 5.72 -8.36
N ILE A 255 -1.82 5.95 -7.05
CA ILE A 255 -2.57 7.07 -6.44
C ILE A 255 -2.07 8.41 -6.99
N TYR A 256 -0.73 8.61 -7.02
CA TYR A 256 -0.12 9.80 -7.61
C TYR A 256 -0.48 9.97 -9.09
N GLY A 257 -0.45 8.88 -9.87
CA GLY A 257 -0.84 8.90 -11.28
C GLY A 257 -2.30 9.29 -11.51
N VAL A 258 -3.23 8.78 -10.68
CA VAL A 258 -4.65 9.17 -10.69
C VAL A 258 -4.81 10.63 -10.31
N LEU A 259 -4.13 11.11 -9.26
CA LEU A 259 -4.14 12.53 -8.85
C LEU A 259 -3.66 13.47 -9.97
N LYS A 260 -2.67 13.03 -10.74
CA LYS A 260 -2.12 13.81 -11.88
C LYS A 260 -2.86 13.55 -13.19
N ASN A 261 -4.00 12.84 -13.19
CA ASN A 261 -4.80 12.51 -14.38
C ASN A 261 -3.97 11.89 -15.51
N MET A 262 -3.06 10.98 -15.18
CA MET A 262 -2.24 10.26 -16.15
C MET A 262 -3.08 9.23 -16.91
N SER A 263 -2.65 8.86 -18.14
CA SER A 263 -3.24 7.71 -18.85
C SER A 263 -2.92 6.39 -18.13
N ASP A 264 -3.68 5.34 -18.40
CA ASP A 264 -3.50 4.02 -17.78
C ASP A 264 -2.04 3.53 -17.88
N GLU A 265 -1.44 3.65 -19.07
CA GLU A 265 -0.04 3.28 -19.29
C GLU A 265 0.93 4.09 -18.43
N LYS A 266 0.70 5.39 -18.32
CA LYS A 266 1.53 6.27 -17.51
C LYS A 266 1.36 6.01 -16.02
N ILE A 267 0.15 5.67 -15.57
CA ILE A 267 -0.11 5.23 -14.19
C ILE A 267 0.73 3.99 -13.87
N VAL A 268 0.66 2.96 -14.73
CA VAL A 268 1.41 1.72 -14.52
C VAL A 268 2.91 1.94 -14.60
N GLN A 269 3.41 2.72 -15.56
CA GLN A 269 4.82 3.07 -15.68
C GLN A 269 5.34 3.81 -14.45
N PHE A 270 4.61 4.82 -13.99
CA PHE A 270 5.00 5.62 -12.82
C PHE A 270 4.97 4.76 -11.54
N ALA A 271 3.93 3.96 -11.34
CA ALA A 271 3.81 3.04 -10.21
C ALA A 271 4.95 2.01 -10.19
N ALA A 272 5.28 1.42 -11.34
CA ALA A 272 6.38 0.47 -11.46
C ALA A 272 7.75 1.12 -11.20
N ALA A 273 7.99 2.35 -11.69
CA ALA A 273 9.23 3.08 -11.43
C ALA A 273 9.36 3.50 -9.95
N THR A 274 8.25 3.87 -9.31
CA THR A 274 8.19 4.16 -7.87
C THR A 274 8.57 2.93 -7.06
N ALA A 275 7.96 1.78 -7.32
CA ALA A 275 8.27 0.52 -6.65
C ALA A 275 9.74 0.09 -6.89
N ALA A 276 10.26 0.21 -8.11
CA ALA A 276 11.64 -0.10 -8.43
C ALA A 276 12.63 0.82 -7.68
N THR A 277 12.31 2.12 -7.58
CA THR A 277 13.12 3.07 -6.79
C THR A 277 13.22 2.65 -5.34
N VAL A 278 12.09 2.27 -4.73
CA VAL A 278 12.07 1.80 -3.34
C VAL A 278 12.82 0.48 -3.18
N CYS A 279 12.65 -0.47 -4.10
CA CYS A 279 13.41 -1.72 -4.07
C CYS A 279 14.94 -1.53 -4.11
N SER A 280 15.41 -0.41 -4.66
CA SER A 280 16.85 -0.07 -4.70
C SER A 280 17.37 0.64 -3.44
N ARG A 281 16.50 0.91 -2.47
CA ARG A 281 16.79 1.65 -1.23
C ARG A 281 16.23 0.89 -0.02
N PHE A 282 16.79 1.11 1.16
CA PHE A 282 16.26 0.54 2.40
C PHE A 282 16.80 1.30 3.62
N PRO A 283 15.96 1.50 4.64
CA PRO A 283 14.50 1.31 4.67
C PRO A 283 13.73 2.52 4.10
N LEU A 284 12.47 2.28 3.69
CA LEU A 284 11.61 3.27 3.01
C LEU A 284 11.51 4.62 3.73
N ALA A 285 11.20 4.63 5.02
CA ALA A 285 10.98 5.87 5.78
C ALA A 285 12.25 6.72 5.99
N LEU A 286 13.45 6.15 5.76
CA LEU A 286 14.71 6.88 5.79
C LEU A 286 15.15 7.32 4.39
N TYR A 287 14.84 6.52 3.37
CA TYR A 287 15.25 6.73 1.98
C TYR A 287 14.05 6.66 1.01
N PRO A 288 13.04 7.54 1.19
CA PRO A 288 11.86 7.52 0.34
C PRO A 288 12.21 7.82 -1.11
N PRO A 289 11.34 7.45 -2.07
CA PRO A 289 11.54 7.79 -3.47
C PRO A 289 11.38 9.29 -3.70
N ASP A 290 11.97 9.77 -4.80
CA ASP A 290 11.85 11.15 -5.27
C ASP A 290 11.49 11.17 -6.76
N LEU A 291 10.86 12.27 -7.21
CA LEU A 291 10.41 12.43 -8.59
C LEU A 291 11.56 12.36 -9.61
N GLU A 292 12.74 12.85 -9.25
CA GLU A 292 13.90 12.86 -10.16
C GLU A 292 14.33 11.43 -10.49
N THR A 293 14.51 10.59 -9.44
CA THR A 293 14.90 9.19 -9.60
C THR A 293 13.84 8.38 -10.36
N ILE A 294 12.55 8.59 -10.03
CA ILE A 294 11.43 7.92 -10.71
C ILE A 294 11.42 8.29 -12.20
N ASN A 295 11.49 9.59 -12.53
CA ASN A 295 11.47 10.06 -13.92
C ASN A 295 12.70 9.58 -14.70
N LYS A 296 13.85 9.49 -14.06
CA LYS A 296 15.08 8.94 -14.69
C LYS A 296 14.90 7.48 -15.07
N LEU A 297 14.22 6.68 -14.23
CA LEU A 297 13.93 5.28 -14.57
C LEU A 297 12.94 5.15 -15.73
N ILE A 298 11.95 6.04 -15.81
CA ILE A 298 10.93 6.03 -16.89
C ILE A 298 11.55 6.39 -18.25
N ASN A 299 12.53 7.29 -18.26
CA ASN A 299 13.11 7.85 -19.50
C ASN A 299 14.34 7.07 -20.01
N ASN A 300 14.86 6.08 -19.27
CA ASN A 300 15.95 5.20 -19.68
C ASN A 300 15.43 3.87 -20.24
#